data_dd9082fc0351ef5bab8df10737790fe2
#
_entry.id   dd9082fc0351ef5bab8df10737790fe2
#
_cell.length_a   1.000
_cell.length_b   1.000
_cell.length_c   1.000
_cell.angle_alpha   90.00
_cell.angle_beta   90.00
_cell.angle_gamma   90.00
#
_symmetry.space_group_name_H-M   'P 1'
#
loop_
_entity.id
_entity.type
_entity.pdbx_description
1 polymer ?
#
loop_
_entity_poly.entity_id
_entity_poly.type
_entity_poly.pdbx_seq_one_letter_code
_entity_poly.pdbx_strand_id
1 'polypeptide(L)'
;MIVLTPIIMWIFAALARRNKDISTPKKIAFGMAITAMAYVFLMVVSIVYNYPSGEEFKGLAEAVKESMKAGPVVLILTYFFLTVAELFISPLGLSFVSKIAPKHLQGICQGLWLSSTAIGNLFIALGVTMLNSFPYQWECWAVFAGLCLLSMTVMFSMVNWLERVTK
;
A
#
# COMPACT_ATOMS: atom_id res chain seq x y z
N MET A 1 3.12 -1.07 14.00
CA MET A 1 2.04 -2.07 13.94
C MET A 1 1.36 -2.31 15.29
N ILE A 2 2.05 -2.73 16.35
CA ILE A 2 1.45 -3.15 17.63
C ILE A 2 0.49 -2.10 18.23
N VAL A 3 0.83 -0.82 18.16
CA VAL A 3 0.02 0.28 18.73
C VAL A 3 -1.13 0.69 17.78
N LEU A 4 -0.89 0.69 16.47
CA LEU A 4 -1.90 1.12 15.49
C LEU A 4 -3.02 0.09 15.29
N THR A 5 -2.72 -1.19 15.41
CA THR A 5 -3.71 -2.27 15.25
C THR A 5 -4.91 -2.11 16.20
N PRO A 6 -4.73 -1.97 17.54
CA PRO A 6 -5.87 -1.82 18.44
C PRO A 6 -6.64 -0.51 18.19
N ILE A 7 -5.98 0.56 17.78
CA ILE A 7 -6.64 1.84 17.48
C ILE A 7 -7.56 1.69 16.27
N ILE A 8 -7.08 1.08 15.18
CA ILE A 8 -7.87 0.88 13.96
C ILE A 8 -9.02 -0.11 14.23
N MET A 9 -8.77 -1.17 14.96
CA MET A 9 -9.82 -2.12 15.37
C MET A 9 -10.89 -1.46 16.23
N TRP A 10 -10.50 -0.57 17.15
CA TRP A 10 -11.44 0.21 17.95
C TRP A 10 -12.29 1.16 17.11
N ILE A 11 -11.67 1.85 16.12
CA ILE A 11 -12.39 2.71 15.17
C ILE A 11 -13.42 1.91 14.39
N PHE A 12 -13.07 0.71 13.87
CA PHE A 12 -14.02 -0.14 13.16
C PHE A 12 -15.15 -0.63 14.08
N ALA A 13 -14.84 -1.01 15.30
CA ALA A 13 -15.85 -1.41 16.28
C ALA A 13 -16.79 -0.24 16.63
N ALA A 14 -16.28 0.97 16.75
CA ALA A 14 -17.09 2.16 17.00
C ALA A 14 -18.00 2.52 15.82
N LEU A 15 -17.50 2.37 14.57
CA LEU A 15 -18.29 2.55 13.36
C LEU A 15 -19.40 1.50 13.22
N ALA A 16 -19.11 0.25 13.52
CA ALA A 16 -20.09 -0.84 13.53
C ALA A 16 -21.21 -0.60 14.55
N ARG A 17 -20.87 -0.11 15.75
CA ARG A 17 -21.86 0.25 16.80
C ARG A 17 -22.81 1.38 16.38
N ARG A 18 -22.40 2.24 15.43
CA ARG A 18 -23.22 3.34 14.89
C ARG A 18 -24.06 2.93 13.68
N ASN A 19 -24.25 1.65 13.39
CA ASN A 19 -24.93 1.13 12.19
C ASN A 19 -24.35 1.69 10.85
N LYS A 20 -23.10 2.11 10.85
CA LYS A 20 -22.34 2.55 9.67
C LYS A 20 -21.24 1.54 9.34
N ASP A 21 -21.58 0.24 9.41
CA ASP A 21 -20.60 -0.78 9.09
C ASP A 21 -20.28 -0.75 7.58
N ILE A 22 -19.02 -0.45 7.30
CA ILE A 22 -18.51 -0.43 5.93
C ILE A 22 -18.19 -1.87 5.55
N SER A 23 -18.65 -2.33 4.39
CA SER A 23 -18.36 -3.68 3.91
C SER A 23 -16.85 -3.95 3.81
N THR A 24 -16.45 -5.20 4.03
CA THR A 24 -15.04 -5.60 4.00
C THR A 24 -14.34 -5.23 2.68
N PRO A 25 -14.96 -5.44 1.48
CA PRO A 25 -14.37 -4.99 0.22
C PRO A 25 -14.11 -3.48 0.16
N LYS A 26 -15.01 -2.67 0.71
CA LYS A 26 -14.80 -1.20 0.78
C LYS A 26 -13.64 -0.83 1.68
N LYS A 27 -13.50 -1.48 2.84
CA LYS A 27 -12.36 -1.26 3.75
C LYS A 27 -11.03 -1.56 3.06
N ILE A 28 -10.96 -2.65 2.27
CA ILE A 28 -9.77 -3.01 1.48
C ILE A 28 -9.49 -1.94 0.41
N ALA A 29 -10.52 -1.49 -0.32
CA ALA A 29 -10.38 -0.44 -1.33
C ALA A 29 -9.87 0.89 -0.71
N PHE A 30 -10.30 1.25 0.50
CA PHE A 30 -9.74 2.37 1.25
C PHE A 30 -8.26 2.18 1.60
N GLY A 31 -7.85 0.97 1.99
CA GLY A 31 -6.44 0.64 2.20
C GLY A 31 -5.61 0.89 0.94
N MET A 32 -6.09 0.45 -0.23
CA MET A 32 -5.44 0.70 -1.52
C MET A 32 -5.35 2.19 -1.85
N ALA A 33 -6.40 2.98 -1.54
CA ALA A 33 -6.40 4.42 -1.72
C ALA A 33 -5.33 5.11 -0.83
N ILE A 34 -5.18 4.68 0.42
CA ILE A 34 -4.15 5.19 1.32
C ILE A 34 -2.75 4.85 0.80
N THR A 35 -2.54 3.64 0.27
CA THR A 35 -1.26 3.25 -0.37
C THR A 35 -0.95 4.14 -1.57
N ALA A 36 -1.92 4.36 -2.45
CA ALA A 36 -1.75 5.26 -3.60
C ALA A 36 -1.39 6.68 -3.15
N MET A 37 -2.03 7.20 -2.10
CA MET A 37 -1.73 8.50 -1.51
C MET A 37 -0.31 8.58 -0.95
N ALA A 38 0.20 7.50 -0.33
CA ALA A 38 1.58 7.44 0.16
C ALA A 38 2.59 7.52 -0.99
N TYR A 39 2.36 6.85 -2.12
CA TYR A 39 3.24 6.95 -3.29
C TYR A 39 3.15 8.30 -3.99
N VAL A 40 1.97 8.91 -4.07
CA VAL A 40 1.82 10.29 -4.57
C VAL A 40 2.57 11.26 -3.66
N PHE A 41 2.51 11.09 -2.35
CA PHE A 41 3.28 11.89 -1.40
C PHE A 41 4.80 11.76 -1.65
N LEU A 42 5.32 10.54 -1.83
CA LEU A 42 6.73 10.32 -2.17
C LEU A 42 7.11 10.94 -3.52
N MET A 43 6.23 10.86 -4.52
CA MET A 43 6.41 11.50 -5.81
C MET A 43 6.55 13.03 -5.66
N VAL A 44 5.65 13.65 -4.91
CA VAL A 44 5.68 15.11 -4.66
C VAL A 44 6.96 15.51 -3.92
N VAL A 45 7.33 14.77 -2.87
CA VAL A 45 8.58 15.00 -2.14
C VAL A 45 9.78 14.89 -3.06
N SER A 46 9.82 13.87 -3.93
CA SER A 46 10.91 13.66 -4.88
C SER A 46 11.04 14.81 -5.90
N ILE A 47 9.92 15.38 -6.33
CA ILE A 47 9.89 16.56 -7.21
C ILE A 47 10.39 17.80 -6.45
N VAL A 48 9.89 18.05 -5.25
CA VAL A 48 10.24 19.24 -4.45
C VAL A 48 11.73 19.26 -4.10
N TYR A 49 12.29 18.12 -3.74
CA TYR A 49 13.72 17.99 -3.43
C TYR A 49 14.61 17.74 -4.65
N ASN A 50 13.99 17.59 -5.84
CA ASN A 50 14.68 17.36 -7.11
C ASN A 50 15.67 16.19 -7.05
N TYR A 51 15.23 15.04 -6.50
CA TYR A 51 16.10 13.88 -6.35
C TYR A 51 16.54 13.32 -7.70
N PRO A 52 17.88 13.20 -7.94
CA PRO A 52 18.43 12.56 -9.12
C PRO A 52 18.19 11.05 -9.12
N SER A 53 18.62 10.38 -10.18
CA SER A 53 18.61 8.91 -10.23
C SER A 53 19.40 8.28 -9.08
N GLY A 54 19.09 7.01 -8.76
CA GLY A 54 19.81 6.31 -7.71
C GLY A 54 21.30 6.13 -8.00
N GLU A 55 21.71 6.07 -9.29
CA GLU A 55 23.13 5.99 -9.67
C GLU A 55 23.84 7.33 -9.55
N GLU A 56 23.23 8.40 -10.00
CA GLU A 56 23.78 9.76 -9.85
C GLU A 56 23.92 10.12 -8.37
N PHE A 57 22.92 9.76 -7.54
CA PHE A 57 22.99 9.98 -6.09
C PHE A 57 24.19 9.29 -5.45
N LYS A 58 24.54 8.07 -5.89
CA LYS A 58 25.74 7.35 -5.38
C LYS A 58 27.04 8.05 -5.72
N GLY A 59 27.11 8.74 -6.88
CA GLY A 59 28.28 9.47 -7.35
C GLY A 59 28.48 10.85 -6.71
N LEU A 60 27.48 11.38 -6.00
CA LEU A 60 27.58 12.69 -5.37
C LEU A 60 28.51 12.69 -4.14
N ALA A 61 29.12 13.87 -3.88
CA ALA A 61 29.90 14.08 -2.66
C ALA A 61 29.00 13.95 -1.41
N GLU A 62 29.57 13.42 -0.29
CA GLU A 62 28.81 13.17 0.94
C GLU A 62 28.10 14.42 1.48
N ALA A 63 28.72 15.59 1.38
CA ALA A 63 28.11 16.86 1.81
C ALA A 63 26.83 17.20 1.00
N VAL A 64 26.82 16.88 -0.29
CA VAL A 64 25.65 17.09 -1.17
C VAL A 64 24.56 16.05 -0.87
N LYS A 65 24.95 14.79 -0.66
CA LYS A 65 24.03 13.74 -0.22
C LYS A 65 23.33 14.11 1.08
N GLU A 66 24.06 14.72 2.02
CA GLU A 66 23.52 15.10 3.31
C GLU A 66 22.51 16.25 3.20
N SER A 67 22.74 17.21 2.32
CA SER A 67 21.82 18.31 2.05
C SER A 67 20.53 17.87 1.34
N MET A 68 20.60 16.77 0.57
CA MET A 68 19.47 16.20 -0.17
C MET A 68 18.66 15.18 0.64
N LYS A 69 19.12 14.78 1.82
CA LYS A 69 18.37 13.82 2.65
C LYS A 69 17.01 14.40 3.03
N ALA A 70 15.95 13.69 2.67
CA ALA A 70 14.63 14.00 3.19
C ALA A 70 14.64 13.96 4.72
N GLY A 71 14.06 14.95 5.37
CA GLY A 71 13.99 14.99 6.82
C GLY A 71 13.32 13.73 7.40
N PRO A 72 13.65 13.33 8.62
CA PRO A 72 13.07 12.13 9.25
C PRO A 72 11.54 12.16 9.31
N VAL A 73 10.93 13.34 9.27
CA VAL A 73 9.48 13.53 9.23
C VAL A 73 8.86 12.91 7.97
N VAL A 74 9.49 13.07 6.80
CA VAL A 74 9.01 12.49 5.54
C VAL A 74 8.98 10.97 5.63
N LEU A 75 10.02 10.39 6.18
CA LEU A 75 10.14 8.94 6.37
C LEU A 75 9.07 8.43 7.35
N ILE A 76 8.90 9.10 8.49
CA ILE A 76 7.89 8.75 9.50
C ILE A 76 6.49 8.82 8.89
N LEU A 77 6.15 9.89 8.17
CA LEU A 77 4.83 10.04 7.53
C LEU A 77 4.60 8.97 6.47
N THR A 78 5.59 8.68 5.63
CA THR A 78 5.47 7.61 4.62
C THR A 78 5.21 6.26 5.26
N TYR A 79 6.01 5.88 6.26
CA TYR A 79 5.80 4.63 6.98
C TYR A 79 4.46 4.61 7.73
N PHE A 80 4.01 5.72 8.26
CA PHE A 80 2.71 5.82 8.90
C PHE A 80 1.58 5.49 7.92
N PHE A 81 1.56 6.13 6.73
CA PHE A 81 0.54 5.86 5.71
C PHE A 81 0.60 4.42 5.21
N LEU A 82 1.79 3.89 4.94
CA LEU A 82 1.96 2.50 4.49
C LEU A 82 1.52 1.50 5.56
N THR A 83 1.84 1.74 6.83
CA THR A 83 1.41 0.86 7.93
C THR A 83 -0.11 0.89 8.11
N VAL A 84 -0.73 2.06 8.01
CA VAL A 84 -2.19 2.17 8.06
C VAL A 84 -2.82 1.41 6.90
N ALA A 85 -2.33 1.60 5.68
CA ALA A 85 -2.81 0.88 4.50
C ALA A 85 -2.68 -0.65 4.65
N GLU A 86 -1.56 -1.12 5.16
CA GLU A 86 -1.31 -2.54 5.41
C GLU A 86 -2.30 -3.14 6.41
N LEU A 87 -2.64 -2.41 7.47
CA LEU A 87 -3.63 -2.84 8.46
C LEU A 87 -5.05 -2.94 7.86
N PHE A 88 -5.36 -2.16 6.83
CA PHE A 88 -6.62 -2.29 6.09
C PHE A 88 -6.61 -3.44 5.11
N ILE A 89 -5.49 -3.76 4.49
CA ILE A 89 -5.42 -4.76 3.40
C ILE A 89 -5.17 -6.17 3.96
N SER A 90 -4.14 -6.35 4.79
CA SER A 90 -3.66 -7.68 5.16
C SER A 90 -4.65 -8.47 6.03
N PRO A 91 -5.10 -7.99 7.21
CA PRO A 91 -6.00 -8.77 8.05
C PRO A 91 -7.41 -8.86 7.48
N LEU A 92 -7.90 -7.79 6.83
CA LEU A 92 -9.24 -7.79 6.25
C LEU A 92 -9.29 -8.65 4.99
N GLY A 93 -8.23 -8.66 4.17
CA GLY A 93 -8.14 -9.50 2.99
C GLY A 93 -8.14 -10.98 3.35
N LEU A 94 -7.33 -11.40 4.33
CA LEU A 94 -7.31 -12.79 4.79
C LEU A 94 -8.65 -13.21 5.39
N SER A 95 -9.27 -12.34 6.20
CA SER A 95 -10.61 -12.58 6.76
C SER A 95 -11.68 -12.69 5.67
N PHE A 96 -11.59 -11.86 4.62
CA PHE A 96 -12.51 -11.88 3.50
C PHE A 96 -12.38 -13.17 2.70
N VAL A 97 -11.17 -13.59 2.35
CA VAL A 97 -10.90 -14.86 1.68
C VAL A 97 -11.44 -16.02 2.48
N SER A 98 -11.25 -16.05 3.81
CA SER A 98 -11.77 -17.08 4.69
C SER A 98 -13.30 -17.17 4.70
N LYS A 99 -14.00 -16.06 4.51
CA LYS A 99 -15.47 -16.01 4.49
C LYS A 99 -16.06 -16.49 3.17
N ILE A 100 -15.39 -16.22 2.04
CA ILE A 100 -15.91 -16.54 0.70
C ILE A 100 -15.54 -17.97 0.29
N ALA A 101 -14.36 -18.45 0.73
CA ALA A 101 -13.84 -19.74 0.34
C ALA A 101 -14.75 -20.89 0.86
N PRO A 102 -15.07 -21.88 0.01
CA PRO A 102 -15.71 -23.12 0.47
C PRO A 102 -14.89 -23.77 1.56
N LYS A 103 -15.55 -24.38 2.57
CA LYS A 103 -14.88 -24.95 3.75
C LYS A 103 -13.75 -25.91 3.41
N HIS A 104 -13.92 -26.73 2.37
CA HIS A 104 -12.92 -27.71 1.92
C HIS A 104 -11.73 -27.10 1.16
N LEU A 105 -11.84 -25.86 0.65
CA LEU A 105 -10.78 -25.17 -0.09
C LEU A 105 -10.20 -23.97 0.67
N GLN A 106 -10.64 -23.74 1.89
CA GLN A 106 -10.28 -22.56 2.68
C GLN A 106 -8.77 -22.40 2.86
N GLY A 107 -8.06 -23.50 3.13
CA GLY A 107 -6.60 -23.49 3.25
C GLY A 107 -5.90 -23.14 1.94
N ILE A 108 -6.40 -23.66 0.81
CA ILE A 108 -5.84 -23.37 -0.52
C ILE A 108 -6.05 -21.87 -0.87
N CYS A 109 -7.25 -21.35 -0.64
CA CYS A 109 -7.56 -19.94 -0.92
C CYS A 109 -6.72 -18.99 -0.06
N GLN A 110 -6.51 -19.31 1.22
CA GLN A 110 -5.61 -18.55 2.09
C GLN A 110 -4.15 -18.66 1.64
N GLY A 111 -3.70 -19.84 1.21
CA GLY A 111 -2.37 -20.04 0.65
C GLY A 111 -2.15 -19.22 -0.62
N LEU A 112 -3.14 -19.14 -1.52
CA LEU A 112 -3.09 -18.30 -2.71
C LEU A 112 -3.02 -16.81 -2.35
N TRP A 113 -3.78 -16.36 -1.34
CA TRP A 113 -3.68 -15.00 -0.84
C TRP A 113 -2.27 -14.67 -0.33
N LEU A 114 -1.67 -15.53 0.46
CA LEU A 114 -0.30 -15.36 0.94
C LEU A 114 0.73 -15.45 -0.19
N SER A 115 0.51 -16.31 -1.18
CA SER A 115 1.37 -16.41 -2.36
C SER A 115 1.39 -15.11 -3.18
N SER A 116 0.29 -14.35 -3.23
CA SER A 116 0.27 -13.05 -3.90
C SER A 116 1.22 -12.05 -3.24
N THR A 117 1.35 -12.10 -1.91
CA THR A 117 2.34 -11.30 -1.16
C THR A 117 3.77 -11.73 -1.49
N ALA A 118 4.03 -13.03 -1.60
CA ALA A 118 5.35 -13.55 -1.98
C ALA A 118 5.73 -13.10 -3.40
N ILE A 119 4.80 -13.17 -4.35
CA ILE A 119 5.00 -12.65 -5.72
C ILE A 119 5.27 -11.14 -5.68
N GLY A 120 4.51 -10.38 -4.89
CA GLY A 120 4.75 -8.94 -4.69
C GLY A 120 6.17 -8.64 -4.22
N ASN A 121 6.70 -9.44 -3.32
CA ASN A 121 8.07 -9.29 -2.82
C ASN A 121 9.14 -9.54 -3.90
N LEU A 122 8.89 -10.39 -4.90
CA LEU A 122 9.79 -10.55 -6.04
C LEU A 122 9.90 -9.27 -6.88
N PHE A 123 8.83 -8.48 -6.95
CA PHE A 123 8.83 -7.21 -7.66
C PHE A 123 9.61 -6.09 -6.93
N ILE A 124 10.02 -6.28 -5.67
CA ILE A 124 10.88 -5.33 -4.95
C ILE A 124 12.20 -5.14 -5.69
N ALA A 125 12.80 -6.24 -6.18
CA ALA A 125 14.04 -6.18 -6.95
C ALA A 125 13.89 -5.34 -8.24
N LEU A 126 12.74 -5.47 -8.94
CA LEU A 126 12.43 -4.63 -10.09
C LEU A 126 12.28 -3.15 -9.69
N GLY A 127 11.66 -2.87 -8.56
CA GLY A 127 11.54 -1.50 -8.02
C GLY A 127 12.91 -0.86 -7.78
N VAL A 128 13.85 -1.60 -7.19
CA VAL A 128 15.24 -1.13 -6.99
C VAL A 128 15.93 -0.87 -8.34
N THR A 129 15.74 -1.76 -9.32
CA THR A 129 16.29 -1.58 -10.67
C THR A 129 15.71 -0.34 -11.33
N MET A 130 14.39 -0.11 -11.21
CA MET A 130 13.72 1.08 -11.74
C MET A 130 14.25 2.37 -11.10
N LEU A 131 14.44 2.40 -9.77
CA LEU A 131 15.02 3.55 -9.06
C LEU A 131 16.42 3.93 -9.56
N ASN A 132 17.20 2.95 -10.03
CA ASN A 132 18.53 3.19 -10.58
C ASN A 132 18.52 3.53 -12.08
N SER A 133 17.51 3.07 -12.83
CA SER A 133 17.43 3.21 -14.29
C SER A 133 16.73 4.48 -14.76
N PHE A 134 15.78 5.00 -13.99
CA PHE A 134 15.09 6.23 -14.35
C PHE A 134 15.94 7.46 -14.07
N PRO A 135 15.92 8.48 -14.95
CA PRO A 135 16.68 9.72 -14.79
C PRO A 135 16.27 10.51 -13.54
N TYR A 136 15.00 10.39 -13.12
CA TYR A 136 14.49 11.05 -11.91
C TYR A 136 13.75 10.05 -11.02
N GLN A 137 13.93 10.15 -9.71
CA GLN A 137 13.27 9.26 -8.74
C GLN A 137 11.74 9.40 -8.74
N TRP A 138 11.20 10.59 -9.02
CA TRP A 138 9.75 10.81 -9.05
C TRP A 138 9.04 9.96 -10.11
N GLU A 139 9.69 9.63 -11.22
CA GLU A 139 9.15 8.78 -12.29
C GLU A 139 8.84 7.37 -11.76
N CYS A 140 9.76 6.82 -10.97
CA CYS A 140 9.55 5.53 -10.32
C CYS A 140 8.35 5.56 -9.37
N TRP A 141 8.24 6.58 -8.54
CA TRP A 141 7.10 6.74 -7.63
C TRP A 141 5.78 6.95 -8.38
N ALA A 142 5.81 7.64 -9.53
CA ALA A 142 4.65 7.81 -10.41
C ALA A 142 4.15 6.47 -10.96
N VAL A 143 5.05 5.57 -11.36
CA VAL A 143 4.68 4.21 -11.81
C VAL A 143 4.01 3.43 -10.68
N PHE A 144 4.57 3.43 -9.47
CA PHE A 144 3.96 2.75 -8.32
C PHE A 144 2.61 3.36 -7.93
N ALA A 145 2.49 4.70 -7.93
CA ALA A 145 1.22 5.37 -7.68
C ALA A 145 0.18 4.98 -8.75
N GLY A 146 0.57 4.95 -10.02
CA GLY A 146 -0.29 4.54 -11.13
C GLY A 146 -0.79 3.09 -11.00
N LEU A 147 0.08 2.16 -10.64
CA LEU A 147 -0.28 0.77 -10.40
C LEU A 147 -1.25 0.62 -9.21
N CYS A 148 -1.03 1.37 -8.13
CA CYS A 148 -1.92 1.39 -6.98
C CYS A 148 -3.29 1.99 -7.33
N LEU A 149 -3.35 3.08 -8.10
CA LEU A 149 -4.59 3.68 -8.57
C LEU A 149 -5.35 2.74 -9.51
N LEU A 150 -4.66 2.05 -10.39
CA LEU A 150 -5.27 1.04 -11.27
C LEU A 150 -5.86 -0.10 -10.45
N SER A 151 -5.12 -0.65 -9.50
CA SER A 151 -5.61 -1.69 -8.60
C SER A 151 -6.80 -1.23 -7.77
N MET A 152 -6.78 0.02 -7.28
CA MET A 152 -7.88 0.65 -6.57
C MET A 152 -9.13 0.76 -7.45
N THR A 153 -9.00 1.21 -8.70
CA THR A 153 -10.14 1.34 -9.63
C THR A 153 -10.75 -0.02 -9.97
N VAL A 154 -9.92 -1.04 -10.19
CA VAL A 154 -10.39 -2.43 -10.39
C VAL A 154 -11.16 -2.90 -9.16
N MET A 155 -10.61 -2.70 -7.96
CA MET A 155 -11.27 -3.10 -6.72
C MET A 155 -12.62 -2.39 -6.54
N PHE A 156 -12.69 -1.07 -6.78
CA PHE A 156 -13.95 -0.32 -6.69
C PHE A 156 -14.98 -0.79 -7.73
N SER A 157 -14.58 -1.14 -8.94
CA SER A 157 -15.48 -1.68 -9.94
C SER A 157 -16.09 -3.03 -9.53
N MET A 158 -15.31 -3.83 -8.79
CA MET A 158 -15.74 -5.15 -8.31
C MET A 158 -16.47 -5.11 -6.96
N VAL A 159 -16.44 -4.01 -6.22
CA VAL A 159 -17.04 -3.92 -4.87
C VAL A 159 -18.50 -4.36 -4.86
N ASN A 160 -19.31 -3.86 -5.80
CA ASN A 160 -20.74 -4.17 -5.86
C ASN A 160 -21.00 -5.68 -6.13
N TRP A 161 -20.16 -6.30 -6.95
CA TRP A 161 -20.23 -7.73 -7.21
C TRP A 161 -19.81 -8.53 -5.97
N LEU A 162 -18.71 -8.15 -5.33
CA LEU A 162 -18.20 -8.78 -4.11
C LEU A 162 -19.20 -8.67 -2.94
N GLU A 163 -19.88 -7.55 -2.80
CA GLU A 163 -20.92 -7.37 -1.79
C GLU A 163 -22.15 -8.27 -2.01
N ARG A 164 -22.47 -8.60 -3.27
CA ARG A 164 -23.56 -9.56 -3.59
C ARG A 164 -23.19 -10.99 -3.24
N VAL A 165 -21.93 -11.36 -3.43
CA VAL A 165 -21.45 -12.72 -3.15
C VAL A 165 -21.28 -12.98 -1.65
N THR A 166 -21.09 -11.91 -0.86
CA THR A 166 -20.87 -12.00 0.60
C THR A 166 -22.13 -11.83 1.45
N LYS A 167 -23.27 -11.50 0.85
CA LYS A 167 -24.59 -11.49 1.47
C LYS A 167 -25.23 -12.88 1.39
#